data_1017b9734e6f55644e7e49c2be4e544a
#
_entry.id   1017b9734e6f55644e7e49c2be4e544a
#
_cell.length_a   1.000
_cell.length_b   1.000
_cell.length_c   1.000
_cell.angle_alpha   90.00
_cell.angle_beta   90.00
_cell.angle_gamma   90.00
#
_symmetry.space_group_name_H-M   'P 1'
#
loop_
_entity.id
_entity.type
_entity.pdbx_description
1 polymer ?
#
loop_
_entity_poly.entity_id
_entity_poly.type
_entity_poly.pdbx_seq_one_letter_code
_entity_poly.pdbx_strand_id
1 'polypeptide(L)'
;MRLSKEEANELHYRYYREYGLAIEGLVRHHKVDALEYNSRVDDALPLEDVIKPNPELRKLIQDIDTSRVRLWLFTNAYITHGKRVVKLIGIDDLFEGITYCDYGSDKFFCKPHKEMYDKVMAEAGVKSNENCYFVGE
;
A
#
# COMPACT_ATOMS: atom_id res chain seq x y z
N MET A 1 -3.75 25.06 5.36
CA MET A 1 -3.94 24.78 6.81
C MET A 1 -2.59 24.87 7.50
N ARG A 2 -2.47 25.67 8.56
CA ARG A 2 -1.23 25.72 9.37
C ARG A 2 -1.55 25.03 10.70
N LEU A 3 -1.01 23.82 10.88
CA LEU A 3 -1.12 23.05 12.12
C LEU A 3 0.22 23.05 12.86
N SER A 4 0.20 23.00 14.18
CA SER A 4 1.37 22.63 14.95
C SER A 4 1.75 21.17 14.66
N LYS A 5 2.93 20.74 15.08
CA LYS A 5 3.37 19.35 14.94
C LYS A 5 2.47 18.38 15.70
N GLU A 6 2.04 18.79 16.89
CA GLU A 6 1.15 18.03 17.76
C GLU A 6 -0.23 17.85 17.11
N GLU A 7 -0.84 18.93 16.63
CA GLU A 7 -2.13 18.89 15.92
C GLU A 7 -2.06 18.05 14.63
N ALA A 8 -0.95 18.12 13.89
CA ALA A 8 -0.74 17.32 12.71
C ALA A 8 -0.64 15.81 13.03
N ASN A 9 0.06 15.46 14.11
CA ASN A 9 0.15 14.08 14.58
C ASN A 9 -1.20 13.54 15.06
N GLU A 10 -1.96 14.31 15.85
CA GLU A 10 -3.29 13.92 16.30
C GLU A 10 -4.24 13.69 15.12
N LEU A 11 -4.19 14.59 14.12
CA LEU A 11 -4.99 14.47 12.91
C LEU A 11 -4.62 13.23 12.11
N HIS A 12 -3.33 12.96 11.94
CA HIS A 12 -2.81 11.77 11.26
C HIS A 12 -3.32 10.48 11.93
N TYR A 13 -3.12 10.34 13.26
CA TYR A 13 -3.56 9.15 13.99
C TYR A 13 -5.09 8.99 14.01
N ARG A 14 -5.83 10.09 14.07
CA ARG A 14 -7.28 10.06 14.00
C ARG A 14 -7.74 9.50 12.65
N TYR A 15 -7.27 10.06 11.55
CA TYR A 15 -7.66 9.62 10.21
C TYR A 15 -7.17 8.22 9.88
N TYR A 16 -5.98 7.84 10.34
CA TYR A 16 -5.52 6.47 10.21
C TYR A 16 -6.46 5.47 10.89
N ARG A 17 -6.93 5.78 12.10
CA ARG A 17 -7.89 4.91 12.83
C ARG A 17 -9.28 4.91 12.22
N GLU A 18 -9.77 6.05 11.74
CA GLU A 18 -11.12 6.18 11.19
C GLU A 18 -11.25 5.59 9.79
N TYR A 19 -10.23 5.72 8.96
CA TYR A 19 -10.29 5.40 7.53
C TYR A 19 -9.29 4.31 7.09
N GLY A 20 -8.36 3.91 7.94
CA GLY A 20 -7.29 2.97 7.60
C GLY A 20 -6.10 3.62 6.86
N LEU A 21 -6.25 4.87 6.40
CA LEU A 21 -5.23 5.64 5.70
C LEU A 21 -5.44 7.15 5.91
N ALA A 22 -4.42 7.84 6.39
CA ALA A 22 -4.54 9.26 6.74
C ALA A 22 -4.91 10.15 5.55
N ILE A 23 -4.40 9.86 4.36
CA ILE A 23 -4.70 10.62 3.14
C ILE A 23 -6.21 10.58 2.79
N GLU A 24 -6.91 9.49 3.08
CA GLU A 24 -8.35 9.41 2.85
C GLU A 24 -9.11 10.45 3.67
N GLY A 25 -8.76 10.60 4.94
CA GLY A 25 -9.33 11.65 5.79
C GLY A 25 -8.99 13.07 5.31
N LEU A 26 -7.76 13.28 4.84
CA LEU A 26 -7.33 14.57 4.29
C LEU A 26 -8.12 14.96 3.03
N VAL A 27 -8.35 14.03 2.14
CA VAL A 27 -9.16 14.25 0.93
C VAL A 27 -10.61 14.55 1.30
N ARG A 28 -11.21 13.78 2.21
CA ARG A 28 -12.61 13.93 2.63
C ARG A 28 -12.91 15.26 3.32
N HIS A 29 -11.99 15.71 4.19
CA HIS A 29 -12.27 16.82 5.12
C HIS A 29 -11.52 18.11 4.78
N HIS A 30 -10.45 18.05 3.99
CA HIS A 30 -9.56 19.19 3.77
C HIS A 30 -9.34 19.53 2.29
N LYS A 31 -10.04 18.88 1.36
CA LYS A 31 -9.91 19.08 -0.09
C LYS A 31 -8.45 18.95 -0.58
N VAL A 32 -7.70 18.04 0.03
CA VAL A 32 -6.35 17.73 -0.41
C VAL A 32 -6.43 16.87 -1.67
N ASP A 33 -5.66 17.19 -2.68
CA ASP A 33 -5.49 16.33 -3.85
C ASP A 33 -4.58 15.15 -3.48
N ALA A 34 -5.07 13.92 -3.68
CA ALA A 34 -4.37 12.72 -3.24
C ALA A 34 -3.12 12.43 -4.07
N LEU A 35 -3.12 12.74 -5.37
CA LEU A 35 -1.95 12.56 -6.25
C LEU A 35 -0.89 13.61 -5.97
N GLU A 36 -1.28 14.87 -5.71
CA GLU A 36 -0.36 15.91 -5.28
C GLU A 36 0.27 15.54 -3.93
N TYR A 37 -0.52 15.02 -2.98
CA TYR A 37 0.00 14.54 -1.70
C TYR A 37 1.02 13.42 -1.90
N ASN A 38 0.69 12.39 -2.69
CA ASN A 38 1.64 11.30 -2.98
C ASN A 38 2.96 11.83 -3.55
N SER A 39 2.88 12.72 -4.54
CA SER A 39 4.08 13.28 -5.18
C SER A 39 4.94 14.10 -4.22
N ARG A 40 4.32 14.92 -3.36
CA ARG A 40 5.04 15.82 -2.46
C ARG A 40 5.49 15.18 -1.15
N VAL A 41 4.84 14.09 -0.73
CA VAL A 41 5.11 13.41 0.54
C VAL A 41 5.74 12.05 0.28
N ASP A 42 5.00 11.09 -0.28
CA ASP A 42 5.45 9.71 -0.38
C ASP A 42 6.60 9.56 -1.39
N ASP A 43 6.48 10.16 -2.58
CA ASP A 43 7.52 10.09 -3.61
C ASP A 43 8.75 10.95 -3.27
N ALA A 44 8.59 11.97 -2.42
CA ALA A 44 9.68 12.82 -1.98
C ALA A 44 10.52 12.24 -0.82
N LEU A 45 10.09 11.12 -0.22
CA LEU A 45 10.86 10.46 0.84
C LEU A 45 12.20 9.91 0.30
N PRO A 46 13.32 10.13 0.98
CA PRO A 46 14.62 9.58 0.60
C PRO A 46 14.73 8.10 1.00
N LEU A 47 13.88 7.25 0.42
CA LEU A 47 13.77 5.84 0.79
C LEU A 47 15.06 5.06 0.55
N GLU A 48 15.86 5.45 -0.41
CA GLU A 48 17.15 4.85 -0.74
C GLU A 48 18.16 4.93 0.42
N ASP A 49 18.00 5.93 1.28
CA ASP A 49 18.87 6.12 2.45
C ASP A 49 18.53 5.15 3.59
N VAL A 50 17.25 4.75 3.70
CA VAL A 50 16.72 3.98 4.82
C VAL A 50 16.36 2.54 4.47
N ILE A 51 15.88 2.28 3.24
CA ILE A 51 15.52 0.94 2.78
C ILE A 51 16.72 0.32 2.07
N LYS A 52 17.09 -0.88 2.50
CA LYS A 52 18.17 -1.67 1.89
C LYS A 52 17.63 -3.01 1.42
N PRO A 53 18.27 -3.63 0.43
CA PRO A 53 17.94 -5.00 0.02
C PRO A 53 17.94 -5.95 1.21
N ASN A 54 16.95 -6.84 1.26
CA ASN A 54 16.80 -7.84 2.31
C ASN A 54 16.92 -9.25 1.71
N PRO A 55 18.14 -9.82 1.68
CA PRO A 55 18.38 -11.16 1.11
C PRO A 55 17.65 -12.27 1.85
N GLU A 56 17.45 -12.13 3.15
CA GLU A 56 16.76 -13.15 3.97
C GLU A 56 15.27 -13.19 3.62
N LEU A 57 14.62 -12.02 3.51
CA LEU A 57 13.23 -11.92 3.05
C LEU A 57 13.10 -12.44 1.63
N ARG A 58 14.02 -12.04 0.72
CA ARG A 58 14.03 -12.54 -0.65
C ARG A 58 14.12 -14.08 -0.69
N LYS A 59 15.04 -14.66 0.07
CA LYS A 59 15.18 -16.10 0.16
C LYS A 59 13.90 -16.77 0.69
N LEU A 60 13.31 -16.24 1.75
CA LEU A 60 12.04 -16.74 2.30
C LEU A 60 10.94 -16.80 1.26
N ILE A 61 10.79 -15.72 0.45
CA ILE A 61 9.78 -15.67 -0.62
C ILE A 61 10.11 -16.65 -1.74
N GLN A 62 11.38 -16.81 -2.12
CA GLN A 62 11.83 -17.76 -3.15
C GLN A 62 11.64 -19.22 -2.74
N ASP A 63 11.62 -19.53 -1.44
CA ASP A 63 11.37 -20.88 -0.92
C ASP A 63 9.88 -21.29 -1.05
N ILE A 64 8.98 -20.37 -1.43
CA ILE A 64 7.57 -20.66 -1.68
C ILE A 64 7.42 -21.33 -3.04
N ASP A 65 6.72 -22.47 -3.08
CA ASP A 65 6.44 -23.23 -4.30
C ASP A 65 5.41 -22.50 -5.19
N THR A 66 5.89 -21.68 -6.11
CA THR A 66 5.06 -20.90 -7.04
C THR A 66 4.37 -21.75 -8.12
N SER A 67 4.65 -23.07 -8.20
CA SER A 67 3.85 -23.97 -9.02
C SER A 67 2.47 -24.25 -8.42
N ARG A 68 2.31 -24.01 -7.11
CA ARG A 68 1.09 -24.28 -6.35
C ARG A 68 0.35 -23.02 -5.89
N VAL A 69 1.06 -21.89 -5.76
CA VAL A 69 0.50 -20.65 -5.26
C VAL A 69 0.96 -19.46 -6.09
N ARG A 70 0.14 -18.43 -6.16
CA ARG A 70 0.50 -17.13 -6.72
C ARG A 70 0.96 -16.19 -5.63
N LEU A 71 2.00 -15.44 -5.91
CA LEU A 71 2.46 -14.36 -5.04
C LEU A 71 1.94 -13.02 -5.55
N TRP A 72 1.20 -12.31 -4.70
CA TRP A 72 0.56 -11.05 -5.05
C TRP A 72 0.79 -10.01 -3.97
N LEU A 73 1.17 -8.81 -4.36
CA LEU A 73 1.33 -7.68 -3.44
C LEU A 73 -0.01 -6.99 -3.19
N PHE A 74 -0.28 -6.65 -1.94
CA PHE A 74 -1.51 -5.97 -1.53
C PHE A 74 -1.21 -4.84 -0.55
N THR A 75 -1.27 -3.58 -1.01
CA THR A 75 -0.83 -2.41 -0.26
C THR A 75 -1.86 -1.27 -0.28
N ASN A 76 -1.87 -0.45 0.79
CA ASN A 76 -2.56 0.83 0.84
C ASN A 76 -1.75 1.98 0.21
N ALA A 77 -0.49 1.75 -0.10
CA ALA A 77 0.32 2.75 -0.80
C ALA A 77 -0.15 2.94 -2.25
N TYR A 78 0.10 4.11 -2.81
CA TYR A 78 -0.05 4.34 -4.25
C TYR A 78 0.99 3.54 -5.04
N ILE A 79 0.71 3.29 -6.32
CA ILE A 79 1.51 2.38 -7.15
C ILE A 79 2.98 2.78 -7.27
N THR A 80 3.29 4.07 -7.37
CA THR A 80 4.67 4.57 -7.49
C THR A 80 5.48 4.24 -6.25
N HIS A 81 4.93 4.55 -5.07
CA HIS A 81 5.54 4.26 -3.79
C HIS A 81 5.69 2.75 -3.56
N GLY A 82 4.62 1.97 -3.77
CA GLY A 82 4.65 0.52 -3.60
C GLY A 82 5.74 -0.17 -4.45
N LYS A 83 5.81 0.16 -5.74
CA LYS A 83 6.84 -0.37 -6.65
C LYS A 83 8.26 0.03 -6.25
N ARG A 84 8.44 1.29 -5.81
CA ARG A 84 9.74 1.79 -5.36
C ARG A 84 10.23 1.04 -4.12
N VAL A 85 9.35 0.82 -3.14
CA VAL A 85 9.68 0.08 -1.90
C VAL A 85 10.13 -1.35 -2.20
N VAL A 86 9.33 -2.13 -2.95
CA VAL A 86 9.68 -3.53 -3.22
C VAL A 86 10.94 -3.68 -4.07
N LYS A 87 11.21 -2.71 -4.95
CA LYS A 87 12.46 -2.64 -5.72
C LYS A 87 13.67 -2.39 -4.81
N LEU A 88 13.56 -1.45 -3.87
CA LEU A 88 14.64 -1.17 -2.91
C LEU A 88 14.91 -2.35 -1.97
N ILE A 89 13.86 -3.07 -1.57
CA ILE A 89 14.00 -4.31 -0.78
C ILE A 89 14.62 -5.44 -1.61
N GLY A 90 14.48 -5.40 -2.95
CA GLY A 90 15.02 -6.40 -3.88
C GLY A 90 14.12 -7.63 -4.03
N ILE A 91 12.80 -7.45 -4.05
CA ILE A 91 11.80 -8.53 -4.18
C ILE A 91 10.76 -8.25 -5.27
N ASP A 92 10.91 -7.21 -6.07
CA ASP A 92 9.93 -6.76 -7.06
C ASP A 92 9.67 -7.77 -8.17
N ASP A 93 10.66 -8.62 -8.50
CA ASP A 93 10.59 -9.67 -9.52
C ASP A 93 9.94 -10.98 -9.03
N LEU A 94 9.57 -11.08 -7.75
CA LEU A 94 9.03 -12.31 -7.16
C LEU A 94 7.50 -12.38 -7.15
N PHE A 95 6.81 -11.29 -7.55
CA PHE A 95 5.36 -11.19 -7.50
C PHE A 95 4.76 -11.08 -8.90
N GLU A 96 3.63 -11.73 -9.11
CA GLU A 96 2.90 -11.68 -10.39
C GLU A 96 2.15 -10.35 -10.59
N GLY A 97 1.78 -9.69 -9.49
CA GLY A 97 1.07 -8.42 -9.56
C GLY A 97 1.01 -7.68 -8.22
N ILE A 98 0.42 -6.50 -8.29
CA ILE A 98 0.25 -5.61 -7.15
C ILE A 98 -1.12 -4.95 -7.20
N THR A 99 -1.90 -5.11 -6.14
CA THR A 99 -3.10 -4.32 -5.87
C THR A 99 -2.75 -3.19 -4.91
N TYR A 100 -3.10 -1.98 -5.30
CA TYR A 100 -2.76 -0.75 -4.60
C TYR A 100 -3.97 0.15 -4.40
N CYS A 101 -3.88 1.09 -3.47
CA CYS A 101 -4.89 2.13 -3.30
C CYS A 101 -4.73 3.16 -4.43
N ASP A 102 -5.73 3.24 -5.31
CA ASP A 102 -5.70 4.15 -6.46
C ASP A 102 -6.14 5.56 -6.06
N TYR A 103 -5.17 6.41 -5.75
CA TYR A 103 -5.40 7.80 -5.37
C TYR A 103 -5.94 8.68 -6.51
N GLY A 104 -5.87 8.21 -7.75
CA GLY A 104 -6.43 8.91 -8.92
C GLY A 104 -7.91 8.62 -9.15
N SER A 105 -8.52 7.70 -8.41
CA SER A 105 -9.94 7.39 -8.48
C SER A 105 -10.77 8.43 -7.72
N ASP A 106 -11.96 8.79 -8.24
CA ASP A 106 -12.91 9.70 -7.58
C ASP A 106 -13.29 9.23 -6.17
N LYS A 107 -13.33 7.91 -5.98
CA LYS A 107 -13.50 7.25 -4.68
C LYS A 107 -12.48 6.14 -4.58
N PHE A 108 -11.38 6.40 -3.90
CA PHE A 108 -10.43 5.34 -3.61
C PHE A 108 -10.77 4.66 -2.28
N PHE A 109 -10.55 3.35 -2.26
CA PHE A 109 -10.70 2.52 -1.08
C PHE A 109 -9.34 1.96 -0.68
N CYS A 110 -9.11 1.87 0.62
CA CYS A 110 -7.92 1.23 1.18
C CYS A 110 -8.31 0.10 2.13
N LYS A 111 -7.38 -0.72 2.55
CA LYS A 111 -7.63 -1.65 3.66
C LYS A 111 -7.98 -0.83 4.93
N PRO A 112 -8.98 -1.22 5.71
CA PRO A 112 -9.70 -2.50 5.69
C PRO A 112 -11.05 -2.50 4.93
N HIS A 113 -11.33 -1.57 4.04
CA HIS A 113 -12.59 -1.54 3.28
C HIS A 113 -12.76 -2.80 2.41
N LYS A 114 -13.99 -3.35 2.41
CA LYS A 114 -14.33 -4.57 1.66
C LYS A 114 -14.00 -4.45 0.18
N GLU A 115 -14.25 -3.29 -0.41
CA GLU A 115 -14.00 -2.99 -1.82
C GLU A 115 -12.54 -3.22 -2.22
N MET A 116 -11.61 -2.96 -1.29
CA MET A 116 -10.19 -3.20 -1.54
C MET A 116 -9.85 -4.69 -1.58
N TYR A 117 -10.53 -5.51 -0.77
CA TYR A 117 -10.40 -6.97 -0.83
C TYR A 117 -11.06 -7.54 -2.07
N ASP A 118 -12.23 -7.05 -2.47
CA ASP A 118 -12.89 -7.44 -3.71
C ASP A 118 -11.99 -7.12 -4.93
N LYS A 119 -11.32 -5.96 -4.90
CA LYS A 119 -10.38 -5.55 -5.95
C LYS A 119 -9.20 -6.51 -6.06
N VAL A 120 -8.52 -6.85 -4.95
CA VAL A 120 -7.38 -7.77 -5.01
C VAL A 120 -7.78 -9.16 -5.47
N MET A 121 -8.94 -9.65 -5.05
CA MET A 121 -9.48 -10.94 -5.51
C MET A 121 -9.70 -10.96 -7.02
N ALA A 122 -10.30 -9.88 -7.56
CA ALA A 122 -10.55 -9.75 -8.98
C ALA A 122 -9.25 -9.65 -9.79
N GLU A 123 -8.31 -8.79 -9.38
CA GLU A 123 -7.03 -8.59 -10.06
C GLU A 123 -6.14 -9.83 -10.02
N ALA A 124 -6.09 -10.53 -8.89
CA ALA A 124 -5.36 -11.79 -8.75
C ALA A 124 -6.08 -12.99 -9.39
N GLY A 125 -7.31 -12.80 -9.89
CA GLY A 125 -8.09 -13.88 -10.55
C GLY A 125 -8.55 -14.98 -9.58
N VAL A 126 -8.76 -14.63 -8.30
CA VAL A 126 -9.16 -15.58 -7.25
C VAL A 126 -10.68 -15.59 -7.13
N LYS A 127 -11.27 -16.77 -7.08
CA LYS A 127 -12.73 -16.96 -7.03
C LYS A 127 -13.28 -17.16 -5.62
N SER A 128 -12.45 -17.60 -4.67
CA SER A 128 -12.83 -17.86 -3.28
C SER A 128 -11.73 -17.41 -2.33
N ASN A 129 -12.11 -16.72 -1.25
CA ASN A 129 -11.18 -16.31 -0.18
C ASN A 129 -10.62 -17.50 0.62
N GLU A 130 -11.27 -18.67 0.57
CA GLU A 130 -10.77 -19.90 1.21
C GLU A 130 -9.41 -20.35 0.66
N ASN A 131 -9.07 -19.90 -0.56
CA ASN A 131 -7.79 -20.18 -1.22
C ASN A 131 -6.76 -19.05 -1.07
N CYS A 132 -7.03 -18.09 -0.19
CA CYS A 132 -6.15 -16.94 0.02
C CYS A 132 -5.48 -17.00 1.38
N TYR A 133 -4.19 -16.71 1.38
CA TYR A 133 -3.42 -16.47 2.61
C TYR A 133 -2.94 -15.02 2.57
N PHE A 134 -3.26 -14.26 3.59
CA PHE A 134 -2.79 -12.89 3.77
C PHE A 134 -1.70 -12.86 4.84
N VAL A 135 -0.56 -12.29 4.49
CA VAL A 135 0.59 -12.10 5.39
C VAL A 135 0.92 -10.62 5.42
N GLY A 136 0.84 -10.01 6.59
CA GLY A 136 1.11 -8.59 6.80
C GLY A 136 0.22 -7.99 7.89
N GLU A 137 0.33 -6.68 8.03
CA GLU A 137 -0.49 -5.86 8.93
C GLU A 137 -1.66 -5.20 8.18
#